data_702d0551fb96d945337044327e536f9e
#
_entry.id   702d0551fb96d945337044327e536f9e
#
_cell.length_a   1.000
_cell.length_b   1.000
_cell.length_c   1.000
_cell.angle_alpha   90.00
_cell.angle_beta   90.00
_cell.angle_gamma   90.00
#
_symmetry.space_group_name_H-M   'P 1'
#
loop_
_entity.id
_entity.type
_entity.pdbx_description
1 polymer ?
#
loop_
_entity_poly.entity_id
_entity_poly.type
_entity_poly.pdbx_seq_one_letter_code
_entity_poly.pdbx_strand_id
1 'polypeptide(L)'
;MPNYFFVKLNPPRPTFPGDMTDEERDVMQAHGAYWTEMTRKGFVIVFGPVLEPNSTFGMGVFEAESEERVWELLADDPAKKAGLSHEVHPMRIGAVRGSI
;
A
#
# COMPACT_ATOMS: atom_id res chain seq x y z
N MET A 1 -9.55 -8.49 18.53
CA MET A 1 -8.37 -9.08 17.85
C MET A 1 -8.05 -8.30 16.60
N PRO A 2 -6.82 -7.86 16.41
CA PRO A 2 -6.45 -7.26 15.14
C PRO A 2 -6.46 -8.31 14.03
N ASN A 3 -6.83 -7.87 12.86
CA ASN A 3 -6.80 -8.67 11.65
C ASN A 3 -5.75 -8.11 10.71
N TYR A 4 -5.34 -8.91 9.76
CA TYR A 4 -4.31 -8.55 8.80
C TYR A 4 -4.88 -8.55 7.39
N PHE A 5 -4.35 -7.64 6.56
CA PHE A 5 -4.85 -7.44 5.21
C PHE A 5 -3.68 -7.18 4.27
N PHE A 6 -3.67 -7.90 3.16
CA PHE A 6 -2.78 -7.60 2.05
C PHE A 6 -3.44 -6.51 1.22
N VAL A 7 -2.72 -5.41 1.01
CA VAL A 7 -3.20 -4.29 0.22
C VAL A 7 -2.33 -4.16 -1.00
N LYS A 8 -2.96 -4.06 -2.17
CA LYS A 8 -2.28 -3.86 -3.45
C LYS A 8 -2.68 -2.50 -3.98
N LEU A 9 -1.69 -1.70 -4.39
CA LEU A 9 -1.92 -0.47 -5.12
C LEU A 9 -1.70 -0.78 -6.59
N ASN A 10 -2.75 -0.65 -7.39
CA ASN A 10 -2.68 -0.95 -8.81
C ASN A 10 -2.00 0.20 -9.56
N PRO A 11 -1.06 -0.10 -10.49
CA PRO A 11 -0.46 0.94 -11.32
C PRO A 11 -1.51 1.53 -12.25
N PRO A 12 -1.35 2.81 -12.67
CA PRO A 12 -2.32 3.43 -13.58
C PRO A 12 -2.26 2.85 -14.99
N ARG A 13 -1.15 2.21 -15.35
CA ARG A 13 -0.95 1.59 -16.66
C ARG A 13 0.22 0.60 -16.58
N PRO A 14 0.29 -0.38 -17.51
CA PRO A 14 1.33 -1.43 -17.44
C PRO A 14 2.77 -0.92 -17.52
N THR A 15 3.00 0.23 -18.15
CA THR A 15 4.35 0.81 -18.33
C THR A 15 4.83 1.61 -17.11
N PHE A 16 3.94 1.89 -16.17
CA PHE A 16 4.28 2.57 -14.94
C PHE A 16 5.14 1.64 -14.05
N PRO A 17 6.18 2.12 -13.37
CA PRO A 17 6.60 3.51 -13.25
C PRO A 17 7.64 3.98 -14.28
N GLY A 18 7.97 3.17 -15.27
CA GLY A 18 9.00 3.50 -16.26
C GLY A 18 8.73 4.78 -17.03
N ASP A 19 7.45 5.09 -17.27
CA ASP A 19 7.02 6.30 -17.97
C ASP A 19 6.32 7.30 -17.04
N MET A 20 6.66 7.29 -15.77
CA MET A 20 6.06 8.16 -14.77
C MET A 20 6.25 9.64 -15.12
N THR A 21 5.14 10.39 -15.08
CA THR A 21 5.20 11.84 -15.26
C THR A 21 5.75 12.51 -13.99
N ASP A 22 6.11 13.80 -14.08
CA ASP A 22 6.57 14.55 -12.92
C ASP A 22 5.47 14.67 -11.86
N GLU A 23 4.23 14.87 -12.28
CA GLU A 23 3.09 14.92 -11.36
C GLU A 23 2.88 13.59 -10.65
N GLU A 24 3.01 12.48 -11.39
CA GLU A 24 2.93 11.15 -10.80
C GLU A 24 4.07 10.89 -9.81
N ARG A 25 5.26 11.38 -10.10
CA ARG A 25 6.39 11.26 -9.19
C ARG A 25 6.10 11.96 -7.86
N ASP A 26 5.52 13.16 -7.92
CA ASP A 26 5.14 13.90 -6.72
C ASP A 26 4.08 13.15 -5.90
N VAL A 27 3.10 12.57 -6.60
CA VAL A 27 2.06 11.75 -5.96
C VAL A 27 2.69 10.54 -5.26
N MET A 28 3.61 9.85 -5.92
CA MET A 28 4.23 8.65 -5.35
C MET A 28 5.17 8.99 -4.19
N GLN A 29 5.81 10.15 -4.19
CA GLN A 29 6.58 10.59 -3.04
C GLN A 29 5.66 10.85 -1.84
N ALA A 30 4.54 11.52 -2.06
CA ALA A 30 3.58 11.79 -0.99
C ALA A 30 2.94 10.48 -0.49
N HIS A 31 2.64 9.55 -1.40
CA HIS A 31 2.15 8.22 -1.07
C HIS A 31 3.14 7.48 -0.16
N GLY A 32 4.42 7.47 -0.51
CA GLY A 32 5.45 6.82 0.30
C GLY A 32 5.58 7.43 1.68
N ALA A 33 5.48 8.75 1.78
CA ALA A 33 5.53 9.45 3.07
C ALA A 33 4.32 9.09 3.93
N TYR A 34 3.13 9.02 3.33
CA TYR A 34 1.91 8.65 4.05
C TYR A 34 2.00 7.22 4.59
N TRP A 35 2.43 6.28 3.76
CA TRP A 35 2.55 4.88 4.19
C TRP A 35 3.65 4.67 5.22
N THR A 36 4.75 5.44 5.11
CA THR A 36 5.81 5.42 6.14
C THR A 36 5.24 5.86 7.48
N GLU A 37 4.40 6.90 7.48
CA GLU A 37 3.76 7.36 8.72
C GLU A 37 2.78 6.32 9.27
N MET A 38 2.02 5.66 8.41
CA MET A 38 1.15 4.58 8.85
C MET A 38 1.94 3.42 9.45
N THR A 39 3.15 3.17 8.94
CA THR A 39 4.04 2.16 9.49
C THR A 39 4.51 2.55 10.89
N ARG A 40 4.89 3.81 11.08
CA ARG A 40 5.26 4.31 12.41
C ARG A 40 4.13 4.22 13.42
N LYS A 41 2.91 4.44 12.97
CA LYS A 41 1.72 4.40 13.82
C LYS A 41 1.24 2.97 14.12
N GLY A 42 1.82 1.97 13.50
CA GLY A 42 1.47 0.58 13.75
C GLY A 42 0.37 0.02 12.88
N PHE A 43 -0.08 0.73 11.87
CA PHE A 43 -1.10 0.23 10.94
C PHE A 43 -0.51 -0.62 9.82
N VAL A 44 0.74 -0.40 9.46
CA VAL A 44 1.41 -1.10 8.37
C VAL A 44 2.61 -1.86 8.93
N ILE A 45 2.72 -3.15 8.59
CA ILE A 45 3.83 -3.99 9.01
C ILE A 45 4.99 -3.86 8.03
N VAL A 46 4.69 -3.86 6.74
CA VAL A 46 5.69 -3.76 5.66
C VAL A 46 5.00 -3.23 4.43
N PHE A 47 5.71 -2.43 3.65
CA PHE A 47 5.20 -1.99 2.35
C PHE A 47 6.36 -1.74 1.39
N GLY A 48 6.06 -1.73 0.11
CA GLY A 48 7.03 -1.41 -0.92
C GLY A 48 6.54 -1.81 -2.29
N PRO A 49 7.29 -1.49 -3.35
CA PRO A 49 6.94 -1.91 -4.70
C PRO A 49 7.31 -3.36 -4.92
N VAL A 50 6.49 -4.06 -5.70
CA VAL A 50 6.80 -5.38 -6.23
C VAL A 50 7.22 -5.19 -7.68
N LEU A 51 8.46 -5.57 -7.98
CA LEU A 51 9.12 -5.21 -9.23
C LEU A 51 8.88 -6.24 -10.33
N GLU A 52 7.62 -6.48 -10.67
CA GLU A 52 7.27 -7.30 -11.81
C GLU A 52 7.53 -6.51 -13.09
N PRO A 53 8.28 -7.06 -14.06
CA PRO A 53 8.72 -6.28 -15.22
C PRO A 53 7.59 -5.60 -16.01
N ASN A 54 6.45 -6.25 -16.13
CA ASN A 54 5.34 -5.73 -16.93
C ASN A 54 4.14 -5.31 -16.10
N SER A 55 4.27 -5.29 -14.78
CA SER A 55 3.13 -4.97 -13.90
C SER A 55 3.61 -4.63 -12.49
N THR A 56 4.59 -3.74 -12.38
CA THR A 56 5.05 -3.25 -11.07
C THR A 56 3.86 -2.67 -10.31
N PHE A 57 3.69 -3.08 -9.07
CA PHE A 57 2.59 -2.61 -8.23
C PHE A 57 3.09 -2.36 -6.82
N GLY A 58 2.31 -1.58 -6.05
CA GLY A 58 2.59 -1.39 -4.64
C GLY A 58 1.94 -2.47 -3.80
N MET A 59 2.60 -2.87 -2.71
CA MET A 59 1.99 -3.78 -1.74
C MET A 59 2.23 -3.30 -0.33
N GLY A 60 1.36 -3.70 0.57
CA GLY A 60 1.56 -3.52 1.98
C GLY A 60 0.76 -4.52 2.77
N VAL A 61 1.21 -4.81 3.98
CA VAL A 61 0.47 -5.64 4.92
C VAL A 61 0.01 -4.73 6.05
N PHE A 62 -1.31 -4.64 6.23
CA PHE A 62 -1.95 -3.81 7.26
C PHE A 62 -2.38 -4.66 8.43
N GLU A 63 -2.32 -4.06 9.59
CA GLU A 63 -2.91 -4.59 10.82
C GLU A 63 -3.99 -3.61 11.25
N ALA A 64 -5.24 -4.07 11.30
CA ALA A 64 -6.38 -3.22 11.66
C ALA A 64 -7.47 -4.07 12.29
N GLU A 65 -8.44 -3.42 12.93
CA GLU A 65 -9.55 -4.13 13.56
C GLU A 65 -10.51 -4.73 12.54
N SER A 66 -10.60 -4.09 11.35
CA SER A 66 -11.55 -4.51 10.31
C SER A 66 -11.06 -4.05 8.95
N GLU A 67 -11.59 -4.67 7.91
CA GLU A 67 -11.34 -4.23 6.54
C GLU A 67 -11.83 -2.79 6.33
N GLU A 68 -12.95 -2.44 6.94
CA GLU A 68 -13.52 -1.09 6.87
C GLU A 68 -12.51 -0.05 7.34
N ARG A 69 -11.78 -0.35 8.44
CA ARG A 69 -10.74 0.55 8.93
C ARG A 69 -9.59 0.71 7.94
N VAL A 70 -9.22 -0.37 7.25
CA VAL A 70 -8.20 -0.30 6.21
C VAL A 70 -8.65 0.66 5.10
N TRP A 71 -9.89 0.55 4.64
CA TRP A 71 -10.41 1.45 3.61
C TRP A 71 -10.46 2.90 4.07
N GLU A 72 -10.76 3.15 5.34
CA GLU A 72 -10.70 4.51 5.91
C GLU A 72 -9.28 5.09 5.82
N LEU A 73 -8.27 4.27 6.16
CA LEU A 73 -6.87 4.69 6.09
C LEU A 73 -6.46 4.95 4.65
N LEU A 74 -6.87 4.09 3.72
CA LEU A 74 -6.53 4.23 2.31
C LEU A 74 -7.20 5.44 1.65
N ALA A 75 -8.33 5.89 2.18
CA ALA A 75 -9.05 7.05 1.65
C ALA A 75 -8.19 8.32 1.67
N ASP A 76 -7.26 8.41 2.61
CA ASP A 76 -6.36 9.58 2.73
C ASP A 76 -5.03 9.39 2.01
N ASP A 77 -4.82 8.25 1.35
CA ASP A 77 -3.61 8.01 0.58
C ASP A 77 -3.57 8.97 -0.63
N PRO A 78 -2.49 9.74 -0.80
CA PRO A 78 -2.34 10.62 -1.98
C PRO A 78 -2.51 9.89 -3.30
N ALA A 79 -2.09 8.63 -3.39
CA ALA A 79 -2.29 7.82 -4.60
C ALA A 79 -3.78 7.62 -4.89
N LYS A 80 -4.59 7.35 -3.86
CA LYS A 80 -6.04 7.21 -4.00
C LYS A 80 -6.66 8.52 -4.48
N LYS A 81 -6.25 9.64 -3.89
CA LYS A 81 -6.76 10.95 -4.27
C LYS A 81 -6.40 11.32 -5.71
N ALA A 82 -5.31 10.78 -6.22
CA ALA A 82 -4.87 10.96 -7.60
C ALA A 82 -5.54 9.99 -8.58
N GLY A 83 -6.43 9.13 -8.11
CA GLY A 83 -7.23 8.24 -8.96
C GLY A 83 -6.72 6.81 -9.08
N LEU A 84 -5.63 6.44 -8.40
CA LEU A 84 -5.18 5.06 -8.38
C LEU A 84 -6.11 4.21 -7.50
N SER A 85 -6.19 2.93 -7.80
CA SER A 85 -7.08 2.02 -7.07
C SER A 85 -6.30 1.07 -6.17
N HIS A 86 -6.95 0.66 -5.09
CA HIS A 86 -6.41 -0.34 -4.17
C HIS A 86 -7.25 -1.60 -4.21
N GLU A 87 -6.60 -2.73 -3.89
CA GLU A 87 -7.28 -3.98 -3.57
C GLU A 87 -6.94 -4.35 -2.14
N VAL A 88 -7.90 -4.86 -1.40
CA VAL A 88 -7.71 -5.25 0.00
C VAL A 88 -8.15 -6.71 0.13
N HIS A 89 -7.25 -7.53 0.66
CA HIS A 89 -7.50 -8.96 0.82
C HIS A 89 -7.20 -9.37 2.27
N PRO A 90 -8.13 -9.99 2.99
CA PRO A 90 -7.84 -10.50 4.32
C PRO A 90 -6.80 -11.60 4.24
N MET A 91 -5.90 -11.63 5.23
CA MET A 91 -4.86 -12.64 5.27
C MET A 91 -4.52 -13.00 6.71
N ARG A 92 -3.80 -14.07 6.88
CA ARG A 92 -3.20 -14.44 8.15
C ARG A 92 -1.70 -14.26 8.07
N ILE A 93 -1.12 -13.90 9.20
CA ILE A 93 0.33 -13.86 9.34
C ILE A 93 0.78 -15.23 9.84
N GLY A 94 1.65 -15.90 9.08
CA GLY A 94 2.28 -17.13 9.53
C GLY A 94 3.35 -16.84 10.58
N ALA A 95 4.27 -15.93 10.23
CA ALA A 95 5.31 -15.46 11.14
C ALA A 95 5.88 -14.14 10.64
N VAL A 96 6.32 -13.31 11.57
CA VAL A 96 7.09 -12.10 11.28
C VAL A 96 8.46 -12.29 11.92
N ARG A 97 9.52 -12.04 11.16
CA ARG A 97 10.89 -12.18 11.70
C ARG A 97 11.04 -11.28 12.93
N GLY A 98 11.60 -11.86 13.99
CA GLY A 98 11.73 -11.18 15.27
C GLY A 98 10.58 -11.42 16.23
N SER A 99 9.51 -12.07 15.79
CA SER A 99 8.31 -12.36 16.59
C SER A 99 8.03 -13.86 16.73
N ILE A 100 8.96 -14.70 16.29
CA ILE A 100 8.83 -16.16 16.39
C ILE A 100 9.63 -16.72 17.55
#